data_a3e61f7f25c23d6ecab8f0bc82897720
#
_entry.id   a3e61f7f25c23d6ecab8f0bc82897720
#
_cell.length_a   1.000
_cell.length_b   1.000
_cell.length_c   1.000
_cell.angle_alpha   90.00
_cell.angle_beta   90.00
_cell.angle_gamma   90.00
#
_symmetry.space_group_name_H-M   'P 1'
#
loop_
_entity.id
_entity.type
_entity.pdbx_description
1 polymer ?
#
loop_
_entity_poly.entity_id
_entity_poly.type
_entity_poly.pdbx_seq_one_letter_code
_entity_poly.pdbx_strand_id
1 'polypeptide(L)'
;ARWVPQERILSTNVWSSELSKLAANAMLAQRVSSVNALSALCEATGADIDEVSYAVGRDSRIGPKFLKASVGFGGSCFKKDILNLVYLCETYNLHEVAEYWKQVVVINEWQQARFVGNILRAMFNTVAGKRIALLGFAFKADTGDTRESPAIQVARMLVEERAQVVVCDPQALRNARLDLADLGERVMYETDPYAATAGADAVAILTDWSCFRALDFDRVYGGMRQPAFLFDGRNCVDHAALFGLGFNVYAVGKPPHSHLG
;
A
#
# COMPACT_ATOMS: atom_id res chain seq x y z
N ALA A 1 -26.49 -0.40 -27.12
CA ALA A 1 -25.56 0.71 -26.97
C ALA A 1 -24.95 1.04 -28.33
N ARG A 2 -25.30 2.19 -28.95
CA ARG A 2 -24.87 2.56 -30.33
C ARG A 2 -23.35 2.84 -30.46
N TRP A 3 -22.68 3.08 -29.34
CA TRP A 3 -21.24 3.46 -29.30
C TRP A 3 -20.34 2.32 -28.81
N VAL A 4 -20.90 1.17 -28.43
CA VAL A 4 -20.10 -0.01 -28.00
C VAL A 4 -20.12 -1.02 -29.15
N PRO A 5 -18.94 -1.47 -29.62
CA PRO A 5 -18.84 -2.54 -30.60
C PRO A 5 -19.61 -3.79 -30.16
N GLN A 6 -20.30 -4.45 -31.07
CA GLN A 6 -21.19 -5.58 -30.76
C GLN A 6 -20.45 -6.74 -30.07
N GLU A 7 -19.22 -6.99 -30.45
CA GLU A 7 -18.36 -8.03 -29.86
C GLU A 7 -17.96 -7.76 -28.40
N ARG A 8 -18.20 -6.55 -27.91
CA ARG A 8 -17.99 -6.15 -26.49
C ARG A 8 -19.27 -6.17 -25.66
N ILE A 9 -20.37 -6.53 -26.26
CA ILE A 9 -21.66 -6.64 -25.60
C ILE A 9 -21.93 -8.10 -25.29
N LEU A 10 -21.87 -8.44 -23.98
CA LEU A 10 -22.21 -9.78 -23.51
C LEU A 10 -23.64 -9.77 -22.94
N SER A 11 -24.52 -10.59 -23.52
CA SER A 11 -25.86 -10.82 -22.99
C SER A 11 -25.88 -12.10 -22.18
N THR A 12 -26.16 -11.98 -20.88
CA THR A 12 -26.25 -13.10 -19.94
C THR A 12 -27.52 -12.97 -19.09
N ASN A 13 -27.81 -13.97 -18.25
CA ASN A 13 -28.86 -13.79 -17.24
C ASN A 13 -28.40 -12.77 -16.18
N VAL A 14 -29.35 -12.24 -15.40
CA VAL A 14 -29.10 -11.16 -14.39
C VAL A 14 -28.03 -11.58 -13.39
N TRP A 15 -28.13 -12.78 -12.82
CA TRP A 15 -27.19 -13.29 -11.83
C TRP A 15 -25.76 -13.40 -12.39
N SER A 16 -25.61 -13.93 -13.61
CA SER A 16 -24.29 -14.02 -14.25
C SER A 16 -23.69 -12.63 -14.49
N SER A 17 -24.52 -11.65 -14.88
CA SER A 17 -24.06 -10.28 -15.11
C SER A 17 -23.59 -9.61 -13.81
N GLU A 18 -24.33 -9.71 -12.72
CA GLU A 18 -23.99 -9.12 -11.43
C GLU A 18 -22.76 -9.81 -10.82
N LEU A 19 -22.73 -11.14 -10.80
CA LEU A 19 -21.59 -11.90 -10.30
C LEU A 19 -20.32 -11.64 -11.08
N SER A 20 -20.39 -11.43 -12.40
CA SER A 20 -19.21 -11.15 -13.22
C SER A 20 -18.47 -9.90 -12.75
N LYS A 21 -19.20 -8.85 -12.38
CA LYS A 21 -18.59 -7.60 -11.86
C LYS A 21 -17.94 -7.81 -10.50
N LEU A 22 -18.64 -8.48 -9.58
CA LEU A 22 -18.11 -8.76 -8.24
C LEU A 22 -16.88 -9.69 -8.33
N ALA A 23 -16.97 -10.76 -9.11
CA ALA A 23 -15.89 -11.71 -9.32
C ALA A 23 -14.65 -11.04 -9.91
N ALA A 24 -14.80 -10.17 -10.91
CA ALA A 24 -13.68 -9.47 -11.51
C ALA A 24 -12.90 -8.64 -10.47
N ASN A 25 -13.59 -7.86 -9.64
CA ASN A 25 -12.95 -7.08 -8.58
C ASN A 25 -12.34 -7.96 -7.48
N ALA A 26 -13.03 -9.03 -7.08
CA ALA A 26 -12.53 -9.97 -6.09
C ALA A 26 -11.24 -10.68 -6.56
N MET A 27 -11.19 -11.13 -7.82
CA MET A 27 -10.01 -11.78 -8.41
C MET A 27 -8.83 -10.80 -8.54
N LEU A 28 -9.08 -9.52 -8.90
CA LEU A 28 -8.03 -8.50 -8.94
C LEU A 28 -7.45 -8.23 -7.56
N ALA A 29 -8.30 -8.07 -6.56
CA ALA A 29 -7.87 -7.88 -5.17
C ALA A 29 -7.14 -9.11 -4.62
N GLN A 30 -7.62 -10.33 -4.92
CA GLN A 30 -6.97 -11.59 -4.56
C GLN A 30 -5.55 -11.67 -5.12
N ARG A 31 -5.32 -11.24 -6.37
CA ARG A 31 -3.96 -11.21 -6.95
C ARG A 31 -3.04 -10.30 -6.14
N VAL A 32 -3.50 -9.11 -5.75
CA VAL A 32 -2.71 -8.18 -4.92
C VAL A 32 -2.42 -8.81 -3.56
N SER A 33 -3.43 -9.39 -2.87
CA SER A 33 -3.23 -10.06 -1.58
C SER A 33 -2.28 -11.26 -1.70
N SER A 34 -2.37 -12.04 -2.78
CA SER A 34 -1.47 -13.18 -3.03
C SER A 34 -0.01 -12.74 -3.18
N VAL A 35 0.26 -11.69 -3.95
CA VAL A 35 1.62 -11.15 -4.11
C VAL A 35 2.12 -10.56 -2.79
N ASN A 36 1.27 -9.85 -2.05
CA ASN A 36 1.63 -9.32 -0.73
C ASN A 36 1.93 -10.44 0.29
N ALA A 37 1.20 -11.55 0.25
CA ALA A 37 1.52 -12.72 1.08
C ALA A 37 2.87 -13.34 0.70
N LEU A 38 3.18 -13.49 -0.60
CA LEU A 38 4.48 -13.95 -1.09
C LEU A 38 5.60 -12.97 -0.73
N SER A 39 5.34 -11.66 -0.69
CA SER A 39 6.33 -10.66 -0.32
C SER A 39 6.90 -10.88 1.09
N ALA A 40 6.07 -11.38 2.01
CA ALA A 40 6.54 -11.72 3.35
C ALA A 40 7.52 -12.91 3.35
N LEU A 41 7.25 -13.90 2.51
CA LEU A 41 8.16 -15.04 2.35
C LEU A 41 9.47 -14.60 1.69
N CYS A 42 9.42 -13.68 0.71
CA CYS A 42 10.62 -13.11 0.10
C CYS A 42 11.49 -12.41 1.15
N GLU A 43 10.91 -11.57 2.01
CA GLU A 43 11.67 -10.93 3.11
C GLU A 43 12.33 -11.95 4.05
N ALA A 44 11.66 -13.07 4.34
CA ALA A 44 12.18 -14.11 5.23
C ALA A 44 13.28 -14.96 4.60
N THR A 45 13.29 -15.10 3.27
CA THR A 45 14.22 -15.97 2.53
C THR A 45 15.35 -15.21 1.83
N GLY A 46 15.25 -13.86 1.78
CA GLY A 46 16.19 -13.04 1.01
C GLY A 46 15.89 -12.98 -0.49
N ALA A 47 14.71 -13.46 -0.93
CA ALA A 47 14.24 -13.33 -2.32
C ALA A 47 13.74 -11.91 -2.62
N ASP A 48 13.67 -11.56 -3.91
CA ASP A 48 13.07 -10.29 -4.38
C ASP A 48 11.68 -10.56 -4.98
N ILE A 49 10.65 -9.91 -4.44
CA ILE A 49 9.28 -10.09 -4.90
C ILE A 49 9.06 -9.62 -6.34
N ASP A 50 9.81 -8.63 -6.83
CA ASP A 50 9.68 -8.16 -8.20
C ASP A 50 10.21 -9.21 -9.20
N GLU A 51 11.29 -9.94 -8.85
CA GLU A 51 11.80 -11.06 -9.64
C GLU A 51 10.80 -12.22 -9.66
N VAL A 52 10.24 -12.57 -8.49
CA VAL A 52 9.20 -13.60 -8.37
C VAL A 52 7.98 -13.23 -9.20
N SER A 53 7.48 -12.01 -9.06
CA SER A 53 6.30 -11.50 -9.77
C SER A 53 6.56 -11.44 -11.28
N TYR A 54 7.75 -11.04 -11.70
CA TYR A 54 8.14 -11.05 -13.10
C TYR A 54 8.13 -12.47 -13.69
N ALA A 55 8.74 -13.44 -13.00
CA ALA A 55 8.78 -14.83 -13.45
C ALA A 55 7.37 -15.43 -13.56
N VAL A 56 6.56 -15.26 -12.49
CA VAL A 56 5.15 -15.73 -12.45
C VAL A 56 4.31 -15.08 -13.56
N GLY A 57 4.51 -13.79 -13.80
CA GLY A 57 3.78 -13.05 -14.83
C GLY A 57 4.11 -13.42 -16.26
N ARG A 58 5.20 -14.19 -16.51
CA ARG A 58 5.55 -14.76 -17.83
C ARG A 58 4.69 -15.94 -18.24
N ASP A 59 4.09 -16.64 -17.29
CA ASP A 59 3.08 -17.66 -17.62
C ASP A 59 1.84 -16.97 -18.21
N SER A 60 1.53 -17.27 -19.47
CA SER A 60 0.41 -16.66 -20.21
C SER A 60 -0.95 -16.92 -19.56
N ARG A 61 -1.09 -17.98 -18.75
CA ARG A 61 -2.30 -18.32 -18.00
C ARG A 61 -2.51 -17.36 -16.81
N ILE A 62 -1.44 -16.75 -16.29
CA ILE A 62 -1.45 -15.80 -15.19
C ILE A 62 -1.38 -14.37 -15.73
N GLY A 63 -0.38 -14.07 -16.56
CA GLY A 63 -0.13 -12.73 -17.10
C GLY A 63 0.41 -11.73 -16.08
N PRO A 64 1.03 -10.61 -16.53
CA PRO A 64 1.83 -9.73 -15.68
C PRO A 64 1.03 -8.68 -14.87
N LYS A 65 -0.28 -8.55 -15.06
CA LYS A 65 -1.08 -7.49 -14.47
C LYS A 65 -1.47 -7.83 -13.02
N PHE A 66 -1.50 -6.81 -12.14
CA PHE A 66 -1.86 -6.93 -10.72
C PHE A 66 -0.95 -7.88 -9.91
N LEU A 67 0.33 -7.94 -10.26
CA LEU A 67 1.36 -8.71 -9.55
C LEU A 67 2.39 -7.82 -8.85
N LYS A 68 2.08 -6.57 -8.56
CA LYS A 68 2.98 -5.65 -7.84
C LYS A 68 2.69 -5.69 -6.35
N ALA A 69 3.71 -6.02 -5.56
CA ALA A 69 3.62 -5.95 -4.10
C ALA A 69 3.51 -4.50 -3.61
N SER A 70 2.81 -4.30 -2.50
CA SER A 70 2.61 -2.98 -1.92
C SER A 70 2.21 -3.06 -0.46
N VAL A 71 2.01 -1.90 0.17
CA VAL A 71 1.45 -1.77 1.52
C VAL A 71 0.00 -2.26 1.62
N GLY A 72 -0.66 -2.55 0.51
CA GLY A 72 -2.03 -3.05 0.42
C GLY A 72 -2.82 -2.33 -0.67
N PHE A 73 -4.00 -2.86 -0.95
CA PHE A 73 -4.97 -2.22 -1.84
C PHE A 73 -5.97 -1.36 -1.05
N GLY A 74 -6.52 -0.36 -1.72
CA GLY A 74 -7.61 0.50 -1.25
C GLY A 74 -8.61 0.78 -2.36
N GLY A 75 -9.35 1.88 -2.21
CA GLY A 75 -10.40 2.29 -3.12
C GLY A 75 -11.76 1.71 -2.75
N SER A 76 -12.82 2.38 -3.19
CA SER A 76 -14.20 2.07 -2.82
C SER A 76 -14.75 0.74 -3.31
N CYS A 77 -14.05 0.04 -4.21
CA CYS A 77 -14.62 -1.11 -4.89
C CYS A 77 -14.17 -2.45 -4.30
N PHE A 78 -12.87 -2.68 -4.13
CA PHE A 78 -12.33 -4.02 -3.84
C PHE A 78 -12.89 -4.60 -2.53
N LYS A 79 -12.68 -3.93 -1.41
CA LYS A 79 -13.16 -4.42 -0.11
C LYS A 79 -14.67 -4.59 -0.09
N LYS A 80 -15.41 -3.60 -0.57
CA LYS A 80 -16.87 -3.62 -0.63
C LYS A 80 -17.39 -4.78 -1.47
N ASP A 81 -16.83 -5.01 -2.66
CA ASP A 81 -17.30 -6.04 -3.57
C ASP A 81 -16.95 -7.46 -3.05
N ILE A 82 -15.79 -7.62 -2.39
CA ILE A 82 -15.44 -8.87 -1.71
C ILE A 82 -16.41 -9.14 -0.56
N LEU A 83 -16.67 -8.17 0.30
CA LEU A 83 -17.59 -8.34 1.43
C LEU A 83 -19.02 -8.63 0.96
N ASN A 84 -19.45 -8.03 -0.17
CA ASN A 84 -20.73 -8.38 -0.78
C ASN A 84 -20.74 -9.83 -1.30
N LEU A 85 -19.64 -10.27 -1.93
CA LEU A 85 -19.50 -11.67 -2.36
C LEU A 85 -19.52 -12.63 -1.17
N VAL A 86 -18.85 -12.30 -0.06
CA VAL A 86 -18.89 -13.06 1.19
C VAL A 86 -20.32 -13.16 1.71
N TYR A 87 -21.02 -12.05 1.82
CA TYR A 87 -22.41 -12.00 2.26
C TYR A 87 -23.34 -12.88 1.40
N LEU A 88 -23.19 -12.82 0.08
CA LEU A 88 -23.95 -13.68 -0.83
C LEU A 88 -23.65 -15.16 -0.58
N CYS A 89 -22.38 -15.54 -0.43
CA CYS A 89 -22.00 -16.92 -0.13
C CYS A 89 -22.62 -17.40 1.20
N GLU A 90 -22.59 -16.58 2.24
CA GLU A 90 -23.22 -16.90 3.53
C GLU A 90 -24.74 -17.06 3.41
N THR A 91 -25.40 -16.19 2.65
CA THR A 91 -26.86 -16.24 2.39
C THR A 91 -27.28 -17.56 1.71
N TYR A 92 -26.40 -18.13 0.88
CA TYR A 92 -26.63 -19.43 0.22
C TYR A 92 -26.00 -20.61 0.96
N ASN A 93 -25.60 -20.47 2.24
CA ASN A 93 -24.96 -21.48 3.07
C ASN A 93 -23.64 -22.05 2.48
N LEU A 94 -22.90 -21.23 1.73
CA LEU A 94 -21.59 -21.58 1.14
C LEU A 94 -20.45 -21.08 2.03
N HIS A 95 -20.35 -21.58 3.26
CA HIS A 95 -19.47 -21.04 4.30
C HIS A 95 -17.99 -21.14 3.93
N GLU A 96 -17.52 -22.24 3.33
CA GLU A 96 -16.13 -22.41 2.88
C GLU A 96 -15.76 -21.41 1.78
N VAL A 97 -16.71 -21.12 0.88
CA VAL A 97 -16.49 -20.14 -0.19
C VAL A 97 -16.46 -18.71 0.37
N ALA A 98 -17.34 -18.42 1.34
CA ALA A 98 -17.34 -17.14 2.04
C ALA A 98 -16.00 -16.90 2.75
N GLU A 99 -15.51 -17.90 3.49
CA GLU A 99 -14.23 -17.81 4.22
C GLU A 99 -13.04 -17.65 3.27
N TYR A 100 -13.02 -18.35 2.14
CA TYR A 100 -11.99 -18.18 1.10
C TYR A 100 -11.88 -16.73 0.62
N TRP A 101 -13.00 -16.10 0.26
CA TRP A 101 -12.98 -14.71 -0.20
C TRP A 101 -12.67 -13.71 0.91
N LYS A 102 -13.13 -13.96 2.13
CA LYS A 102 -12.84 -13.14 3.30
C LYS A 102 -11.34 -13.06 3.58
N GLN A 103 -10.60 -14.14 3.36
CA GLN A 103 -9.14 -14.17 3.55
C GLN A 103 -8.40 -13.15 2.67
N VAL A 104 -8.96 -12.75 1.54
CA VAL A 104 -8.38 -11.70 0.68
C VAL A 104 -8.31 -10.36 1.43
N VAL A 105 -9.36 -10.04 2.20
CA VAL A 105 -9.40 -8.81 3.01
C VAL A 105 -8.50 -8.95 4.25
N VAL A 106 -8.54 -10.09 4.92
CA VAL A 106 -7.71 -10.38 6.10
C VAL A 106 -6.22 -10.23 5.77
N ILE A 107 -5.76 -10.79 4.65
CA ILE A 107 -4.36 -10.64 4.20
C ILE A 107 -4.03 -9.19 3.87
N ASN A 108 -4.96 -8.42 3.29
CA ASN A 108 -4.73 -7.00 3.01
C ASN A 108 -4.56 -6.18 4.29
N GLU A 109 -5.37 -6.42 5.31
CA GLU A 109 -5.27 -5.74 6.62
C GLU A 109 -3.99 -6.17 7.36
N TRP A 110 -3.67 -7.45 7.33
CA TRP A 110 -2.43 -7.99 7.88
C TRP A 110 -1.19 -7.36 7.22
N GLN A 111 -1.22 -7.15 5.89
CA GLN A 111 -0.13 -6.51 5.16
C GLN A 111 0.14 -5.09 5.64
N GLN A 112 -0.90 -4.31 5.91
CA GLN A 112 -0.78 -2.95 6.46
C GLN A 112 -0.14 -2.98 7.86
N ALA A 113 -0.61 -3.88 8.72
CA ALA A 113 -0.04 -4.07 10.05
C ALA A 113 1.43 -4.56 9.99
N ARG A 114 1.74 -5.48 9.06
CA ARG A 114 3.11 -5.96 8.84
C ARG A 114 4.04 -4.83 8.40
N PHE A 115 3.58 -3.93 7.52
CA PHE A 115 4.37 -2.78 7.08
C PHE A 115 4.74 -1.87 8.26
N VAL A 116 3.78 -1.55 9.13
CA VAL A 116 4.06 -0.79 10.37
C VAL A 116 4.97 -1.57 11.31
N GLY A 117 4.75 -2.88 11.48
CA GLY A 117 5.63 -3.76 12.27
C GLY A 117 7.08 -3.77 11.75
N ASN A 118 7.29 -3.68 10.43
CA ASN A 118 8.62 -3.55 9.83
C ASN A 118 9.26 -2.19 10.18
N ILE A 119 8.48 -1.10 10.13
CA ILE A 119 8.94 0.23 10.57
C ILE A 119 9.40 0.16 12.03
N LEU A 120 8.58 -0.37 12.92
CA LEU A 120 8.91 -0.49 14.35
C LEU A 120 10.21 -1.26 14.56
N ARG A 121 10.32 -2.46 13.96
CA ARG A 121 11.53 -3.30 14.11
C ARG A 121 12.80 -2.62 13.61
N ALA A 122 12.74 -2.00 12.43
CA ALA A 122 13.88 -1.30 11.84
C ALA A 122 14.29 -0.09 12.69
N MET A 123 13.35 0.57 13.32
CA MET A 123 13.58 1.77 14.14
C MET A 123 13.77 1.44 15.63
N PHE A 124 14.44 0.33 15.94
CA PHE A 124 14.80 -0.10 17.31
C PHE A 124 13.58 -0.41 18.21
N ASN A 125 12.54 -1.00 17.63
CA ASN A 125 11.29 -1.41 18.26
C ASN A 125 10.48 -0.26 18.90
N THR A 126 10.71 0.99 18.48
CA THR A 126 9.93 2.13 18.95
C THR A 126 9.96 3.29 17.95
N VAL A 127 8.81 3.92 17.80
CA VAL A 127 8.65 5.19 17.07
C VAL A 127 8.12 6.31 17.97
N ALA A 128 8.06 6.06 19.28
CA ALA A 128 7.59 7.05 20.24
C ALA A 128 8.41 8.33 20.16
N GLY A 129 7.74 9.46 19.93
CA GLY A 129 8.36 10.79 19.78
C GLY A 129 9.13 11.00 18.46
N LYS A 130 9.21 10.00 17.58
CA LYS A 130 9.85 10.12 16.27
C LYS A 130 8.89 10.76 15.27
N ARG A 131 9.44 11.57 14.36
CA ARG A 131 8.72 12.21 13.27
C ARG A 131 8.77 11.33 12.03
N ILE A 132 7.61 10.90 11.54
CA ILE A 132 7.50 10.03 10.36
C ILE A 132 6.72 10.76 9.27
N ALA A 133 7.34 10.97 8.12
CA ALA A 133 6.71 11.56 6.95
C ALA A 133 6.06 10.46 6.08
N LEU A 134 4.76 10.55 5.85
CA LEU A 134 4.01 9.69 4.96
C LEU A 134 3.85 10.40 3.60
N LEU A 135 4.52 9.91 2.58
CA LEU A 135 4.42 10.40 1.21
C LEU A 135 3.37 9.58 0.46
N GLY A 136 2.19 10.18 0.27
CA GLY A 136 1.01 9.57 -0.33
C GLY A 136 -0.03 9.17 0.70
N PHE A 137 -1.27 9.59 0.45
CA PHE A 137 -2.44 9.27 1.26
C PHE A 137 -3.61 8.77 0.44
N ALA A 138 -3.70 9.16 -0.85
CA ALA A 138 -4.64 8.57 -1.80
C ALA A 138 -4.36 7.07 -1.98
N PHE A 139 -5.39 6.27 -2.25
CA PHE A 139 -5.22 4.82 -2.43
C PHE A 139 -4.40 4.43 -3.68
N LYS A 140 -4.28 5.35 -4.63
CA LYS A 140 -3.40 5.27 -5.82
C LYS A 140 -3.06 6.66 -6.31
N ALA A 141 -2.07 6.79 -7.21
CA ALA A 141 -1.74 8.05 -7.88
C ALA A 141 -2.91 8.56 -8.76
N ASP A 142 -2.84 9.83 -9.13
CA ASP A 142 -3.76 10.53 -10.02
C ASP A 142 -5.20 10.64 -9.52
N THR A 143 -5.41 10.60 -8.20
CA THR A 143 -6.71 10.83 -7.56
C THR A 143 -6.56 11.39 -6.15
N GLY A 144 -7.56 12.15 -5.69
CA GLY A 144 -7.69 12.54 -4.27
C GLY A 144 -8.54 11.57 -3.44
N ASP A 145 -8.91 10.39 -3.98
CA ASP A 145 -9.75 9.41 -3.29
C ASP A 145 -8.95 8.65 -2.22
N THR A 146 -9.41 8.76 -0.97
CA THR A 146 -8.77 8.13 0.20
C THR A 146 -9.56 6.93 0.75
N ARG A 147 -10.70 6.60 0.13
CA ARG A 147 -11.55 5.51 0.63
C ARG A 147 -10.78 4.19 0.70
N GLU A 148 -10.80 3.55 1.86
CA GLU A 148 -10.06 2.31 2.13
C GLU A 148 -8.55 2.40 1.81
N SER A 149 -7.98 3.61 1.81
CA SER A 149 -6.54 3.77 1.59
C SER A 149 -5.74 3.11 2.72
N PRO A 150 -4.73 2.28 2.40
CA PRO A 150 -3.82 1.73 3.40
C PRO A 150 -3.14 2.81 4.26
N ALA A 151 -2.96 4.01 3.73
CA ALA A 151 -2.33 5.12 4.46
C ALA A 151 -3.11 5.53 5.71
N ILE A 152 -4.44 5.36 5.72
CA ILE A 152 -5.27 5.64 6.89
C ILE A 152 -4.87 4.75 8.06
N GLN A 153 -4.80 3.44 7.84
CA GLN A 153 -4.44 2.47 8.88
C GLN A 153 -2.99 2.61 9.32
N VAL A 154 -2.07 2.81 8.36
CA VAL A 154 -0.66 3.06 8.67
C VAL A 154 -0.50 4.30 9.55
N ALA A 155 -1.16 5.42 9.22
CA ALA A 155 -1.09 6.65 10.02
C ALA A 155 -1.65 6.41 11.43
N ARG A 156 -2.81 5.74 11.57
CA ARG A 156 -3.43 5.43 12.87
C ARG A 156 -2.53 4.57 13.75
N MET A 157 -2.01 3.47 13.21
CA MET A 157 -1.10 2.58 13.93
C MET A 157 0.18 3.29 14.39
N LEU A 158 0.78 4.14 13.54
CA LEU A 158 1.97 4.91 13.93
C LEU A 158 1.65 5.92 15.04
N VAL A 159 0.48 6.56 15.01
CA VAL A 159 0.02 7.46 16.07
C VAL A 159 -0.28 6.70 17.37
N GLU A 160 -0.84 5.50 17.32
CA GLU A 160 -1.01 4.60 18.47
C GLU A 160 0.33 4.27 19.13
N GLU A 161 1.38 4.06 18.33
CA GLU A 161 2.77 3.88 18.76
C GLU A 161 3.47 5.20 19.15
N ARG A 162 2.71 6.29 19.28
CA ARG A 162 3.15 7.63 19.73
C ARG A 162 4.13 8.32 18.78
N ALA A 163 4.11 7.99 17.50
CA ALA A 163 4.83 8.76 16.49
C ALA A 163 4.14 10.10 16.23
N GLN A 164 4.93 11.09 15.78
CA GLN A 164 4.45 12.32 15.16
C GLN A 164 4.36 12.06 13.65
N VAL A 165 3.16 12.05 13.10
CA VAL A 165 2.93 11.74 11.68
C VAL A 165 2.78 13.02 10.89
N VAL A 166 3.47 13.11 9.74
CA VAL A 166 3.30 14.19 8.76
C VAL A 166 2.81 13.60 7.47
N VAL A 167 1.62 13.97 7.03
CA VAL A 167 1.03 13.51 5.77
C VAL A 167 1.33 14.51 4.66
N CYS A 168 1.87 14.02 3.54
CA CYS A 168 2.05 14.78 2.31
C CYS A 168 1.43 14.02 1.14
N ASP A 169 0.50 14.65 0.44
CA ASP A 169 -0.13 14.09 -0.75
C ASP A 169 -0.53 15.21 -1.72
N PRO A 170 -0.28 15.09 -3.02
CA PRO A 170 -0.58 16.13 -4.00
C PRO A 170 -2.07 16.48 -4.14
N GLN A 171 -2.98 15.52 -3.90
CA GLN A 171 -4.41 15.69 -4.15
C GLN A 171 -5.31 15.30 -2.97
N ALA A 172 -4.80 14.52 -1.99
CA ALA A 172 -5.63 13.91 -0.96
C ALA A 172 -5.60 14.63 0.40
N LEU A 173 -4.83 15.70 0.61
CA LEU A 173 -4.67 16.36 1.92
C LEU A 173 -5.99 16.81 2.55
N ARG A 174 -6.96 17.29 1.73
CA ARG A 174 -8.27 17.67 2.23
C ARG A 174 -8.99 16.47 2.84
N ASN A 175 -9.00 15.33 2.14
CA ASN A 175 -9.64 14.12 2.61
C ASN A 175 -8.87 13.51 3.78
N ALA A 176 -7.53 13.53 3.76
CA ALA A 176 -6.70 13.08 4.88
C ALA A 176 -7.03 13.80 6.20
N ARG A 177 -7.27 15.12 6.15
CA ARG A 177 -7.72 15.90 7.32
C ARG A 177 -9.07 15.45 7.87
N LEU A 178 -9.97 14.99 7.00
CA LEU A 178 -11.27 14.45 7.42
C LEU A 178 -11.13 13.04 7.99
N ASP A 179 -10.36 12.18 7.32
CA ASP A 179 -10.19 10.77 7.70
C ASP A 179 -9.44 10.58 9.02
N LEU A 180 -8.57 11.54 9.38
CA LEU A 180 -7.73 11.51 10.58
C LEU A 180 -8.08 12.62 11.59
N ALA A 181 -9.26 13.26 11.46
CA ALA A 181 -9.66 14.39 12.30
C ALA A 181 -9.66 14.08 13.81
N ASP A 182 -10.00 12.85 14.17
CA ASP A 182 -10.00 12.36 15.55
C ASP A 182 -8.62 12.21 16.18
N LEU A 183 -7.55 12.22 15.37
CA LEU A 183 -6.17 12.13 15.85
C LEU A 183 -5.59 13.51 16.28
N GLY A 184 -6.25 14.60 15.91
CA GLY A 184 -5.89 15.95 16.33
C GLY A 184 -4.47 16.38 15.92
N GLU A 185 -3.76 17.03 16.84
CA GLU A 185 -2.41 17.59 16.61
C GLU A 185 -1.30 16.54 16.44
N ARG A 186 -1.59 15.26 16.64
CA ARG A 186 -0.62 14.17 16.42
C ARG A 186 -0.32 13.92 14.94
N VAL A 187 -1.14 14.49 14.04
CA VAL A 187 -0.97 14.42 12.59
C VAL A 187 -0.85 15.82 12.02
N MET A 188 0.25 16.07 11.33
CA MET A 188 0.52 17.29 10.58
C MET A 188 0.30 17.05 9.09
N TYR A 189 0.09 18.11 8.32
CA TYR A 189 -0.22 18.03 6.90
C TYR A 189 0.59 19.05 6.12
N GLU A 190 1.40 18.59 5.19
CA GLU A 190 2.28 19.42 4.37
C GLU A 190 2.01 19.23 2.87
N THR A 191 2.08 20.32 2.13
CA THR A 191 1.92 20.28 0.66
C THR A 191 3.25 20.07 -0.05
N ASP A 192 4.35 20.54 0.56
CA ASP A 192 5.71 20.37 0.05
C ASP A 192 6.35 19.11 0.66
N PRO A 193 6.75 18.12 -0.16
CA PRO A 193 7.39 16.91 0.37
C PRO A 193 8.72 17.19 1.09
N TYR A 194 9.45 18.24 0.72
CA TYR A 194 10.68 18.60 1.43
C TYR A 194 10.39 19.17 2.83
N ALA A 195 9.32 19.96 2.97
CA ALA A 195 8.87 20.43 4.29
C ALA A 195 8.33 19.27 5.14
N ALA A 196 7.64 18.32 4.54
CA ALA A 196 7.15 17.11 5.22
C ALA A 196 8.29 16.27 5.78
N THR A 197 9.37 16.09 5.03
CA THR A 197 10.52 15.26 5.38
C THR A 197 11.56 15.98 6.25
N ALA A 198 11.50 17.32 6.35
CA ALA A 198 12.43 18.08 7.18
C ALA A 198 12.34 17.68 8.66
N GLY A 199 13.48 17.28 9.25
CA GLY A 199 13.58 16.81 10.62
C GLY A 199 12.84 15.48 10.88
N ALA A 200 12.45 14.74 9.85
CA ALA A 200 11.87 13.42 10.00
C ALA A 200 12.95 12.38 10.36
N ASP A 201 12.58 11.39 11.18
CA ASP A 201 13.39 10.22 11.49
C ASP A 201 13.19 9.13 10.41
N ALA A 202 12.01 9.12 9.78
CA ALA A 202 11.69 8.19 8.69
C ALA A 202 10.78 8.81 7.65
N VAL A 203 10.89 8.31 6.42
CA VAL A 203 9.98 8.54 5.30
C VAL A 203 9.33 7.23 4.91
N ALA A 204 8.00 7.19 4.78
CA ALA A 204 7.26 6.05 4.25
C ALA A 204 6.50 6.45 2.98
N ILE A 205 6.79 5.80 1.85
CA ILE A 205 6.11 6.04 0.58
C ILE A 205 4.92 5.08 0.49
N LEU A 206 3.70 5.62 0.50
CA LEU A 206 2.47 4.84 0.53
C LEU A 206 1.67 4.91 -0.78
N THR A 207 1.93 5.93 -1.61
CA THR A 207 1.33 6.09 -2.94
C THR A 207 2.41 6.41 -3.96
N ASP A 208 2.38 5.75 -5.11
CA ASP A 208 3.42 5.84 -6.14
C ASP A 208 3.25 7.05 -7.08
N TRP A 209 3.08 8.23 -6.51
CA TRP A 209 3.06 9.49 -7.26
C TRP A 209 4.37 9.71 -8.02
N SER A 210 4.28 10.19 -9.25
CA SER A 210 5.48 10.51 -10.06
C SER A 210 6.37 11.57 -9.39
N CYS A 211 5.77 12.55 -8.71
CA CYS A 211 6.52 13.59 -8.00
C CYS A 211 7.35 13.02 -6.84
N PHE A 212 6.90 11.96 -6.14
CA PHE A 212 7.68 11.34 -5.07
C PHE A 212 8.85 10.51 -5.61
N ARG A 213 8.69 9.90 -6.78
CA ARG A 213 9.79 9.20 -7.47
C ARG A 213 10.87 10.13 -8.00
N ALA A 214 10.49 11.38 -8.30
CA ALA A 214 11.37 12.41 -8.87
C ALA A 214 11.94 13.36 -7.80
N LEU A 215 11.81 13.07 -6.50
CA LEU A 215 12.40 13.89 -5.46
C LEU A 215 13.93 13.90 -5.52
N ASP A 216 14.51 15.04 -5.19
CA ASP A 216 15.92 15.15 -4.86
C ASP A 216 16.16 14.52 -3.48
N PHE A 217 16.58 13.24 -3.49
CA PHE A 217 16.78 12.48 -2.27
C PHE A 217 18.04 12.88 -1.49
N ASP A 218 19.04 13.52 -2.12
CA ASP A 218 20.15 14.17 -1.42
C ASP A 218 19.62 15.28 -0.50
N ARG A 219 18.73 16.12 -1.04
CA ARG A 219 18.09 17.18 -0.27
C ARG A 219 17.20 16.61 0.84
N VAL A 220 16.45 15.54 0.58
CA VAL A 220 15.63 14.86 1.59
C VAL A 220 16.53 14.33 2.71
N TYR A 221 17.60 13.58 2.37
CA TYR A 221 18.54 13.01 3.32
C TYR A 221 19.20 14.06 4.20
N GLY A 222 19.70 15.15 3.58
CA GLY A 222 20.33 16.26 4.30
C GLY A 222 19.39 17.00 5.24
N GLY A 223 18.08 16.93 5.03
CA GLY A 223 17.06 17.54 5.89
C GLY A 223 16.55 16.64 7.02
N MET A 224 16.84 15.34 6.99
CA MET A 224 16.35 14.35 7.96
C MET A 224 17.26 14.20 9.18
N ARG A 225 16.70 13.65 10.26
CA ARG A 225 17.48 13.18 11.41
C ARG A 225 18.22 11.90 11.08
N GLN A 226 19.39 11.73 11.66
CA GLN A 226 20.20 10.54 11.48
C GLN A 226 20.09 9.57 12.69
N PRO A 227 20.06 8.26 12.45
CA PRO A 227 20.06 7.57 11.15
C PRO A 227 18.73 7.77 10.40
N ALA A 228 18.80 8.07 9.09
CA ALA A 228 17.63 8.29 8.25
C ALA A 228 17.08 6.94 7.71
N PHE A 229 15.76 6.76 7.83
CA PHE A 229 15.06 5.56 7.35
C PHE A 229 14.13 5.91 6.20
N LEU A 230 14.08 5.03 5.20
CA LEU A 230 13.11 5.08 4.12
C LEU A 230 12.40 3.73 3.98
N PHE A 231 11.07 3.77 4.04
CA PHE A 231 10.20 2.61 3.89
C PHE A 231 9.40 2.75 2.59
N ASP A 232 9.73 1.94 1.58
CA ASP A 232 9.05 1.98 0.28
C ASP A 232 7.92 0.95 0.24
N GLY A 233 6.71 1.41 0.55
CA GLY A 233 5.48 0.62 0.50
C GLY A 233 4.95 0.38 -0.91
N ARG A 234 5.63 0.87 -1.96
CA ARG A 234 5.19 0.79 -3.36
C ARG A 234 6.24 0.23 -4.32
N ASN A 235 7.46 -0.02 -3.83
CA ASN A 235 8.61 -0.44 -4.64
C ASN A 235 8.77 0.47 -5.88
N CYS A 236 8.88 1.78 -5.64
CA CYS A 236 8.81 2.77 -6.71
C CYS A 236 10.03 3.70 -6.81
N VAL A 237 11.01 3.55 -5.92
CA VAL A 237 12.27 4.31 -5.93
C VAL A 237 13.49 3.40 -6.13
N ASP A 238 14.64 3.97 -6.44
CA ASP A 238 15.90 3.22 -6.58
C ASP A 238 16.54 2.99 -5.20
N HIS A 239 16.32 1.80 -4.65
CA HIS A 239 16.76 1.43 -3.32
C HIS A 239 18.29 1.42 -3.17
N ALA A 240 19.02 1.00 -4.22
CA ALA A 240 20.48 0.96 -4.19
C ALA A 240 21.08 2.37 -4.20
N ALA A 241 20.54 3.26 -5.03
CA ALA A 241 20.96 4.66 -5.04
C ALA A 241 20.69 5.35 -3.70
N LEU A 242 19.53 5.11 -3.09
CA LEU A 242 19.18 5.68 -1.78
C LEU A 242 20.07 5.13 -0.66
N PHE A 243 20.40 3.84 -0.69
CA PHE A 243 21.36 3.28 0.24
C PHE A 243 22.75 3.92 0.08
N GLY A 244 23.18 4.16 -1.17
CA GLY A 244 24.43 4.88 -1.46
C GLY A 244 24.47 6.32 -0.93
N LEU A 245 23.32 6.99 -0.77
CA LEU A 245 23.21 8.31 -0.14
C LEU A 245 23.28 8.25 1.39
N GLY A 246 23.08 7.08 2.01
CA GLY A 246 23.16 6.88 3.45
C GLY A 246 21.84 6.50 4.12
N PHE A 247 20.74 6.37 3.38
CA PHE A 247 19.48 5.87 3.94
C PHE A 247 19.57 4.41 4.35
N ASN A 248 18.88 4.06 5.43
CA ASN A 248 18.48 2.69 5.71
C ASN A 248 17.16 2.43 4.97
N VAL A 249 17.19 1.59 3.94
CA VAL A 249 16.08 1.40 3.00
C VAL A 249 15.41 0.04 3.22
N TYR A 250 14.10 0.07 3.43
CA TYR A 250 13.26 -1.10 3.60
C TYR A 250 12.12 -1.05 2.57
N ALA A 251 12.02 -2.06 1.74
CA ALA A 251 11.02 -2.15 0.69
C ALA A 251 10.17 -3.42 0.87
N VAL A 252 8.92 -3.38 0.43
CA VAL A 252 8.00 -4.52 0.55
C VAL A 252 8.52 -5.70 -0.29
N GLY A 253 8.78 -6.84 0.39
CA GLY A 253 9.15 -8.09 -0.27
C GLY A 253 10.57 -8.12 -0.81
N LYS A 254 11.47 -7.30 -0.27
CA LYS A 254 12.88 -7.25 -0.66
C LYS A 254 13.80 -7.33 0.55
N PRO A 255 15.01 -7.82 0.38
CA PRO A 255 16.07 -7.70 1.41
C PRO A 255 16.29 -6.22 1.75
N PRO A 256 16.47 -5.88 3.03
CA PRO A 256 16.75 -4.51 3.43
C PRO A 256 18.17 -4.09 3.02
N HIS A 257 18.33 -2.82 2.68
CA HIS A 257 19.63 -2.16 2.56
C HIS A 257 19.85 -1.30 3.82
N SER A 258 20.67 -1.78 4.78
CA SER A 258 20.87 -1.14 6.07
C SER A 258 22.33 -0.91 6.38
N HIS A 259 22.66 0.28 6.92
CA HIS A 259 23.96 0.60 7.50
C HIS A 259 24.07 0.20 8.98
N LEU A 260 22.95 -0.25 9.55
CA LEU A 260 22.86 -0.73 10.93
C LEU A 260 23.06 -2.25 10.88
N GLY A 261 24.09 -2.74 11.48
CA GLY A 261 24.45 -4.16 11.51
C GLY A 261 23.41 -5.05 12.19
#